data_402ef740fbb461c9516d8878ffad6c9b
#
_entry.id   402ef740fbb461c9516d8878ffad6c9b
#
_cell.length_a   1.000
_cell.length_b   1.000
_cell.length_c   1.000
_cell.angle_alpha   90.00
_cell.angle_beta   90.00
_cell.angle_gamma   90.00
#
_symmetry.space_group_name_H-M   'P 1'
#
loop_
_entity.id
_entity.type
_entity.pdbx_description
1 polymer ?
#
loop_
_entity_poly.entity_id
_entity_poly.type
_entity_poly.pdbx_seq_one_letter_code
_entity_poly.pdbx_strand_id
1 'polypeptide(L)'
;MELRRTNPACNCVLLCGITLCLIFGINLTFAIELYAPAEVLVENGTTGILKCSFKSREVISSAATVIWSFSPAGSDAGSAVSIFYYTSANHYPGSVAQFKDRVKWAGDLNKKDASVHLIEAQFNDNGTYSCAVINPPDISGTAAQTQLKVVIKESLPQDNTAVVVAAVCGAVIGLILISVVTCLIIKRHQTTHEYEGVPCLLFSV
;
A
#
# COMPACT_ATOMS: atom_id res chain seq x y z
N MET A 1 31.12 53.23 30.19
CA MET A 1 30.56 52.09 29.45
C MET A 1 29.51 51.44 30.32
N GLU A 2 28.25 51.88 30.17
CA GLU A 2 27.15 51.58 31.07
C GLU A 2 26.43 50.30 30.59
N LEU A 3 26.62 49.22 31.32
CA LEU A 3 25.90 47.94 31.08
C LEU A 3 24.44 48.14 31.48
N ARG A 4 23.60 48.31 30.46
CA ARG A 4 22.14 48.36 30.61
C ARG A 4 21.64 47.04 31.24
N ARG A 5 21.35 47.05 32.52
CA ARG A 5 20.76 45.94 33.27
C ARG A 5 19.35 45.64 32.71
N THR A 6 19.26 44.62 31.87
CA THR A 6 17.95 44.17 31.37
C THR A 6 17.14 43.55 32.53
N ASN A 7 15.94 44.04 32.72
CA ASN A 7 15.04 43.64 33.79
C ASN A 7 14.60 42.18 33.58
N PRO A 8 14.85 41.24 34.52
CA PRO A 8 14.53 39.83 34.36
C PRO A 8 13.05 39.55 34.08
N ALA A 9 12.14 40.40 34.56
CA ALA A 9 10.73 40.34 34.28
C ALA A 9 10.40 40.59 32.79
N CYS A 10 11.13 41.51 32.15
CA CYS A 10 10.93 41.82 30.73
C CYS A 10 11.36 40.65 29.83
N ASN A 11 12.47 39.98 30.18
CA ASN A 11 12.91 38.78 29.47
C ASN A 11 11.93 37.59 29.61
N CYS A 12 11.31 37.44 30.79
CA CYS A 12 10.33 36.36 30.99
C CYS A 12 9.06 36.59 30.18
N VAL A 13 8.58 37.82 30.08
CA VAL A 13 7.41 38.16 29.23
C VAL A 13 7.71 37.99 27.74
N LEU A 14 8.91 38.37 27.32
CA LEU A 14 9.33 38.20 25.93
C LEU A 14 9.46 36.71 25.55
N LEU A 15 10.05 35.88 26.40
CA LEU A 15 10.16 34.44 26.23
C LEU A 15 8.78 33.77 26.26
N CYS A 16 7.87 34.12 27.16
CA CYS A 16 6.49 33.63 27.13
C CYS A 16 5.75 34.04 25.87
N GLY A 17 5.93 35.27 25.39
CA GLY A 17 5.33 35.71 24.10
C GLY A 17 5.83 34.92 22.93
N ILE A 18 7.14 34.68 22.82
CA ILE A 18 7.75 33.88 21.73
C ILE A 18 7.28 32.42 21.80
N THR A 19 7.24 31.80 22.98
CA THR A 19 6.74 30.43 23.14
C THR A 19 5.26 30.32 22.80
N LEU A 20 4.44 31.28 23.18
CA LEU A 20 3.03 31.32 22.80
C LEU A 20 2.86 31.47 21.28
N CYS A 21 3.62 32.36 20.64
CA CYS A 21 3.63 32.50 19.18
C CYS A 21 4.09 31.24 18.46
N LEU A 22 5.09 30.53 18.99
CA LEU A 22 5.54 29.25 18.43
C LEU A 22 4.49 28.15 18.58
N ILE A 23 3.75 28.10 19.69
CA ILE A 23 2.69 27.11 19.92
C ILE A 23 1.46 27.40 19.04
N PHE A 24 1.06 28.64 18.86
CA PHE A 24 -0.07 29.02 18.02
C PHE A 24 0.28 29.17 16.54
N GLY A 25 1.56 29.33 16.19
CA GLY A 25 2.05 29.46 14.80
C GLY A 25 2.27 28.13 14.09
N ILE A 26 2.24 26.99 14.78
CA ILE A 26 2.34 25.68 14.13
C ILE A 26 0.95 25.30 13.61
N ASN A 27 0.56 25.86 12.48
CA ASN A 27 -0.48 25.27 11.65
C ASN A 27 0.10 23.96 11.09
N LEU A 28 -0.15 22.85 11.77
CA LEU A 28 0.12 21.51 11.25
C LEU A 28 -0.85 21.29 10.07
N THR A 29 -0.43 21.75 8.90
CA THR A 29 -1.10 21.36 7.65
C THR A 29 -0.81 19.87 7.44
N PHE A 30 -1.81 19.06 7.70
CA PHE A 30 -1.71 17.64 7.42
C PHE A 30 -1.97 17.43 5.93
N ALA A 31 -0.99 16.89 5.23
CA ALA A 31 -1.15 16.48 3.85
C ALA A 31 -1.74 15.07 3.80
N ILE A 32 -2.59 14.81 2.81
CA ILE A 32 -3.06 13.47 2.47
C ILE A 32 -1.85 12.68 1.96
N GLU A 33 -1.63 11.49 2.52
CA GLU A 33 -0.64 10.54 1.99
C GLU A 33 -1.31 9.67 0.93
N LEU A 34 -0.72 9.61 -0.26
CA LEU A 34 -1.20 8.84 -1.40
C LEU A 34 -0.28 7.66 -1.69
N TYR A 35 -0.87 6.51 -2.04
CA TYR A 35 -0.16 5.28 -2.34
C TYR A 35 -0.67 4.69 -3.65
N ALA A 36 0.24 4.43 -4.58
CA ALA A 36 0.00 3.72 -5.82
C ALA A 36 1.15 2.73 -6.08
N PRO A 37 0.92 1.62 -6.78
CA PRO A 37 2.00 0.75 -7.20
C PRO A 37 2.93 1.48 -8.17
N ALA A 38 4.23 1.22 -8.11
CA ALA A 38 5.21 1.88 -9.00
C ALA A 38 4.96 1.53 -10.47
N GLU A 39 4.55 0.29 -10.75
CA GLU A 39 4.29 -0.21 -12.09
C GLU A 39 3.06 -1.12 -12.12
N VAL A 40 2.32 -1.07 -13.22
CA VAL A 40 1.17 -1.94 -13.51
C VAL A 40 1.34 -2.49 -14.91
N LEU A 41 1.32 -3.82 -15.02
CA LEU A 41 1.32 -4.53 -16.30
C LEU A 41 -0.12 -4.92 -16.66
N VAL A 42 -0.55 -4.62 -17.86
CA VAL A 42 -1.90 -4.92 -18.34
C VAL A 42 -1.80 -5.60 -19.72
N GLU A 43 -2.57 -6.67 -19.91
CA GLU A 43 -2.67 -7.31 -21.22
C GLU A 43 -3.43 -6.41 -22.19
N ASN A 44 -2.92 -6.29 -23.41
CA ASN A 44 -3.55 -5.51 -24.48
C ASN A 44 -5.00 -5.96 -24.71
N GLY A 45 -5.92 -5.01 -24.81
CA GLY A 45 -7.36 -5.25 -24.98
C GLY A 45 -8.11 -5.63 -23.69
N THR A 46 -7.43 -5.78 -22.55
CA THR A 46 -8.08 -6.08 -21.27
C THR A 46 -8.29 -4.83 -20.42
N THR A 47 -9.01 -5.00 -19.31
CA THR A 47 -9.21 -3.91 -18.34
C THR A 47 -8.10 -3.88 -17.31
N GLY A 48 -7.36 -2.78 -17.25
CA GLY A 48 -6.38 -2.48 -16.23
C GLY A 48 -7.01 -1.80 -15.01
N ILE A 49 -6.45 -2.05 -13.82
CA ILE A 49 -6.82 -1.36 -12.59
C ILE A 49 -5.68 -0.45 -12.19
N LEU A 50 -5.92 0.85 -12.20
CA LEU A 50 -5.00 1.86 -11.67
C LEU A 50 -5.36 2.10 -10.20
N LYS A 51 -4.61 1.47 -9.30
CA LYS A 51 -4.85 1.55 -7.86
C LYS A 51 -4.31 2.87 -7.30
N CYS A 52 -5.13 3.53 -6.47
CA CYS A 52 -4.74 4.69 -5.69
C CYS A 52 -5.45 4.64 -4.35
N SER A 53 -4.72 4.40 -3.28
CA SER A 53 -5.25 4.49 -1.92
C SER A 53 -4.65 5.68 -1.19
N PHE A 54 -5.36 6.18 -0.18
CA PHE A 54 -4.91 7.35 0.54
C PHE A 54 -5.19 7.26 2.03
N LYS A 55 -4.44 8.03 2.81
CA LYS A 55 -4.72 8.28 4.22
C LYS A 55 -5.12 9.73 4.41
N SER A 56 -6.27 9.95 5.02
CA SER A 56 -6.76 11.23 5.48
C SER A 56 -7.24 11.05 6.92
N ARG A 57 -6.98 12.01 7.78
CA ARG A 57 -7.46 12.02 9.17
C ARG A 57 -8.93 12.42 9.24
N GLU A 58 -9.35 13.20 8.28
CA GLU A 58 -10.71 13.70 8.21
C GLU A 58 -11.66 12.66 7.57
N VAL A 59 -12.90 12.72 7.97
CA VAL A 59 -13.98 12.03 7.25
C VAL A 59 -14.10 12.60 5.84
N ILE A 60 -14.55 11.78 4.90
CA ILE A 60 -14.70 12.23 3.52
C ILE A 60 -15.76 13.32 3.45
N SER A 61 -15.35 14.49 2.98
CA SER A 61 -16.23 15.65 2.80
C SER A 61 -17.03 15.52 1.50
N SER A 62 -18.16 16.21 1.42
CA SER A 62 -18.94 16.32 0.18
C SER A 62 -18.17 17.04 -0.95
N ALA A 63 -17.13 17.82 -0.59
CA ALA A 63 -16.24 18.51 -1.52
C ALA A 63 -14.98 17.71 -1.86
N ALA A 64 -14.91 16.44 -1.45
CA ALA A 64 -13.77 15.60 -1.79
C ALA A 64 -13.64 15.44 -3.31
N THR A 65 -12.41 15.54 -3.79
CA THR A 65 -12.07 15.57 -5.21
C THR A 65 -10.96 14.59 -5.51
N VAL A 66 -11.08 13.85 -6.61
CA VAL A 66 -10.01 12.99 -7.14
C VAL A 66 -9.72 13.42 -8.58
N ILE A 67 -8.44 13.54 -8.90
CA ILE A 67 -7.97 13.88 -10.24
C ILE A 67 -6.99 12.79 -10.69
N TRP A 68 -7.29 12.20 -11.84
CA TRP A 68 -6.36 11.34 -12.53
C TRP A 68 -5.82 12.04 -13.77
N SER A 69 -4.50 12.02 -13.92
CA SER A 69 -3.81 12.62 -15.05
C SER A 69 -2.91 11.59 -15.73
N PHE A 70 -2.68 11.76 -17.01
CA PHE A 70 -1.84 10.92 -17.86
C PHE A 70 -0.72 11.74 -18.48
N SER A 71 0.48 11.15 -18.52
CA SER A 71 1.64 11.66 -19.24
C SER A 71 2.21 10.53 -20.11
N PRO A 72 2.28 10.69 -21.43
CA PRO A 72 2.80 9.66 -22.32
C PRO A 72 4.23 9.24 -21.97
N ALA A 73 4.60 8.01 -22.28
CA ALA A 73 5.96 7.53 -22.06
C ALA A 73 6.98 8.40 -22.82
N GLY A 74 8.05 8.82 -22.12
CA GLY A 74 9.11 9.66 -22.71
C GLY A 74 8.77 11.15 -22.85
N SER A 75 7.62 11.59 -22.35
CA SER A 75 7.28 13.02 -22.32
C SER A 75 7.80 13.72 -21.07
N ASP A 76 7.96 15.05 -21.15
CA ASP A 76 8.38 15.87 -20.02
C ASP A 76 7.35 15.85 -18.89
N ALA A 77 7.82 16.01 -17.65
CA ALA A 77 6.99 15.98 -16.44
C ALA A 77 5.84 17.00 -16.41
N GLY A 78 5.90 18.05 -17.27
CA GLY A 78 4.87 19.09 -17.40
C GLY A 78 3.77 18.77 -18.40
N SER A 79 3.82 17.66 -19.12
CA SER A 79 2.85 17.30 -20.18
C SER A 79 1.62 16.52 -19.68
N ALA A 80 1.46 16.37 -18.35
CA ALA A 80 0.35 15.63 -17.78
C ALA A 80 -1.01 16.27 -18.09
N VAL A 81 -1.93 15.48 -18.65
CA VAL A 81 -3.28 15.92 -19.01
C VAL A 81 -4.31 15.16 -18.15
N SER A 82 -5.38 15.87 -17.73
CA SER A 82 -6.44 15.24 -16.93
C SER A 82 -7.26 14.27 -17.78
N ILE A 83 -7.39 13.02 -17.30
CA ILE A 83 -8.14 11.95 -17.95
C ILE A 83 -9.42 11.58 -17.21
N PHE A 84 -9.52 11.94 -15.92
CA PHE A 84 -10.69 11.65 -15.10
C PHE A 84 -10.76 12.61 -13.91
N TYR A 85 -11.96 13.02 -13.57
CA TYR A 85 -12.24 13.90 -12.45
C TYR A 85 -13.45 13.41 -11.67
N TYR A 86 -13.33 13.32 -10.35
CA TYR A 86 -14.41 12.98 -9.44
C TYR A 86 -14.58 14.09 -8.41
N THR A 87 -15.78 14.57 -8.21
CA THR A 87 -16.14 15.53 -7.16
C THR A 87 -17.62 15.44 -6.81
N SER A 88 -17.97 15.70 -5.56
CA SER A 88 -19.36 15.76 -5.09
C SER A 88 -20.20 14.54 -5.52
N ALA A 89 -19.63 13.34 -5.42
CA ALA A 89 -20.22 12.06 -5.84
C ALA A 89 -20.50 11.93 -7.35
N ASN A 90 -20.08 12.89 -8.17
CA ASN A 90 -20.15 12.83 -9.62
C ASN A 90 -18.77 12.62 -10.23
N HIS A 91 -18.73 11.99 -11.38
CA HIS A 91 -17.51 11.77 -12.15
C HIS A 91 -17.63 12.33 -13.55
N TYR A 92 -16.52 12.87 -14.04
CA TYR A 92 -16.43 13.54 -15.32
C TYR A 92 -15.26 12.96 -16.12
N PRO A 93 -15.43 12.63 -17.39
CA PRO A 93 -14.34 12.26 -18.26
C PRO A 93 -13.37 13.43 -18.42
N GLY A 94 -12.09 13.12 -18.61
CA GLY A 94 -11.10 14.13 -18.96
C GLY A 94 -11.25 14.66 -20.38
N SER A 95 -10.43 15.64 -20.75
CA SER A 95 -10.45 16.30 -22.05
C SER A 95 -9.82 15.49 -23.19
N VAL A 96 -9.15 14.39 -22.88
CA VAL A 96 -8.35 13.60 -23.84
C VAL A 96 -9.24 12.57 -24.53
N ALA A 97 -9.40 12.71 -25.84
CA ALA A 97 -10.24 11.82 -26.66
C ALA A 97 -9.84 10.32 -26.53
N GLN A 98 -8.54 10.03 -26.40
CA GLN A 98 -8.00 8.68 -26.22
C GLN A 98 -8.63 7.95 -25.03
N PHE A 99 -8.94 8.65 -23.94
CA PHE A 99 -9.47 8.07 -22.69
C PHE A 99 -10.97 8.23 -22.52
N LYS A 100 -11.63 8.88 -23.48
CA LYS A 100 -13.06 9.12 -23.40
C LYS A 100 -13.80 7.78 -23.27
N ASP A 101 -14.67 7.71 -22.28
CA ASP A 101 -15.49 6.52 -21.92
C ASP A 101 -14.72 5.26 -21.52
N ARG A 102 -13.37 5.28 -21.54
CA ARG A 102 -12.52 4.15 -21.19
C ARG A 102 -12.01 4.19 -19.74
N VAL A 103 -12.03 5.37 -19.11
CA VAL A 103 -11.69 5.49 -17.68
C VAL A 103 -12.97 5.48 -16.87
N LYS A 104 -13.12 4.53 -15.96
CA LYS A 104 -14.29 4.34 -15.10
C LYS A 104 -13.89 4.36 -13.64
N TRP A 105 -14.76 4.95 -12.80
CA TRP A 105 -14.58 4.93 -11.36
C TRP A 105 -14.64 3.50 -10.82
N ALA A 106 -13.67 3.11 -10.01
CA ALA A 106 -13.59 1.79 -9.36
C ALA A 106 -13.42 1.91 -7.84
N GLY A 107 -13.18 3.13 -7.33
CA GLY A 107 -12.86 3.39 -5.94
C GLY A 107 -14.10 3.56 -5.05
N ASP A 108 -13.82 3.69 -3.75
CA ASP A 108 -14.78 4.06 -2.71
C ASP A 108 -14.05 4.98 -1.72
N LEU A 109 -14.35 6.26 -1.75
CA LEU A 109 -13.67 7.25 -0.91
C LEU A 109 -13.83 6.97 0.59
N ASN A 110 -14.96 6.35 1.01
CA ASN A 110 -15.15 5.97 2.41
C ASN A 110 -14.17 4.87 2.85
N LYS A 111 -13.75 4.04 1.90
CA LYS A 111 -12.69 3.05 2.10
C LYS A 111 -11.29 3.59 1.80
N LYS A 112 -11.17 4.91 1.59
CA LYS A 112 -9.90 5.57 1.23
C LYS A 112 -9.31 5.02 -0.07
N ASP A 113 -10.16 4.65 -1.01
CA ASP A 113 -9.81 4.13 -2.33
C ASP A 113 -10.28 5.09 -3.43
N ALA A 114 -9.33 5.55 -4.25
CA ALA A 114 -9.54 6.46 -5.37
C ALA A 114 -9.17 5.80 -6.72
N SER A 115 -9.22 4.48 -6.79
CA SER A 115 -8.83 3.70 -7.96
C SER A 115 -9.78 3.90 -9.15
N VAL A 116 -9.25 3.69 -10.35
CA VAL A 116 -10.02 3.71 -11.60
C VAL A 116 -9.71 2.47 -12.45
N HIS A 117 -10.66 2.09 -13.30
CA HIS A 117 -10.46 1.10 -14.36
C HIS A 117 -10.12 1.81 -15.66
N LEU A 118 -9.11 1.29 -16.37
CA LEU A 118 -8.85 1.60 -17.76
C LEU A 118 -9.34 0.44 -18.61
N ILE A 119 -10.42 0.65 -19.35
CA ILE A 119 -11.07 -0.37 -20.18
C ILE A 119 -10.36 -0.47 -21.52
N GLU A 120 -10.19 -1.71 -22.02
CA GLU A 120 -9.57 -1.99 -23.32
C GLU A 120 -8.19 -1.32 -23.45
N ALA A 121 -7.27 -1.62 -22.53
CA ALA A 121 -5.93 -1.03 -22.52
C ALA A 121 -5.22 -1.28 -23.85
N GLN A 122 -4.58 -0.25 -24.39
CA GLN A 122 -3.91 -0.25 -25.70
C GLN A 122 -2.44 0.15 -25.51
N PHE A 123 -1.56 -0.22 -26.45
CA PHE A 123 -0.13 0.11 -26.38
C PHE A 123 0.16 1.62 -26.33
N ASN A 124 -0.72 2.44 -26.89
CA ASN A 124 -0.63 3.91 -26.79
C ASN A 124 -1.05 4.47 -25.42
N ASP A 125 -1.56 3.62 -24.52
CA ASP A 125 -1.82 4.00 -23.12
C ASP A 125 -0.57 3.86 -22.23
N ASN A 126 0.55 3.41 -22.78
CA ASN A 126 1.81 3.33 -22.05
C ASN A 126 2.24 4.73 -21.57
N GLY A 127 2.49 4.86 -20.28
CA GLY A 127 2.89 6.12 -19.70
C GLY A 127 2.73 6.17 -18.20
N THR A 128 2.87 7.38 -17.66
CA THR A 128 2.75 7.65 -16.23
C THR A 128 1.36 8.19 -15.91
N TYR A 129 0.69 7.55 -14.98
CA TYR A 129 -0.60 7.96 -14.43
C TYR A 129 -0.40 8.54 -13.04
N SER A 130 -0.98 9.70 -12.80
CA SER A 130 -0.87 10.41 -11.52
C SER A 130 -2.25 10.54 -10.88
N CYS A 131 -2.35 10.14 -9.60
CA CYS A 131 -3.55 10.25 -8.78
C CYS A 131 -3.35 11.36 -7.76
N ALA A 132 -4.26 12.32 -7.70
CA ALA A 132 -4.32 13.35 -6.67
C ALA A 132 -5.68 13.30 -5.98
N VAL A 133 -5.70 13.41 -4.65
CA VAL A 133 -6.91 13.44 -3.82
C VAL A 133 -6.88 14.68 -2.94
N ILE A 134 -7.99 15.40 -2.91
CA ILE A 134 -8.21 16.57 -2.07
C ILE A 134 -9.45 16.28 -1.22
N ASN A 135 -9.33 16.33 0.09
CA ASN A 135 -10.44 16.16 1.03
C ASN A 135 -10.41 17.31 2.04
N PRO A 136 -11.03 18.47 1.75
CA PRO A 136 -10.95 19.61 2.64
C PRO A 136 -11.42 19.29 4.07
N PRO A 137 -10.67 19.77 5.11
CA PRO A 137 -9.54 20.68 5.07
C PRO A 137 -8.19 20.03 4.71
N ASP A 138 -8.10 18.72 4.61
CA ASP A 138 -6.88 18.02 4.19
C ASP A 138 -6.63 18.23 2.68
N ILE A 139 -5.46 18.75 2.36
CA ILE A 139 -5.05 18.98 0.97
C ILE A 139 -3.97 17.96 0.61
N SER A 140 -4.07 17.37 -0.59
CA SER A 140 -3.03 16.49 -1.12
C SER A 140 -1.69 17.22 -1.22
N GLY A 141 -0.64 16.59 -0.74
CA GLY A 141 0.73 17.06 -0.95
C GLY A 141 1.20 16.71 -2.37
N THR A 142 1.77 15.52 -2.52
CA THR A 142 2.33 15.04 -3.81
C THR A 142 1.40 13.98 -4.40
N ALA A 143 1.10 14.08 -5.70
CA ALA A 143 0.32 13.06 -6.40
C ALA A 143 1.07 11.71 -6.41
N ALA A 144 0.36 10.61 -6.17
CA ALA A 144 0.91 9.28 -6.35
C ALA A 144 1.00 8.94 -7.83
N GLN A 145 2.10 8.31 -8.24
CA GLN A 145 2.36 7.99 -9.64
C GLN A 145 2.51 6.49 -9.84
N THR A 146 2.02 6.00 -10.97
CA THR A 146 2.18 4.62 -11.41
C THR A 146 2.51 4.59 -12.90
N GLN A 147 3.44 3.73 -13.30
CA GLN A 147 3.73 3.48 -14.70
C GLN A 147 2.86 2.34 -15.21
N LEU A 148 2.07 2.60 -16.24
CA LEU A 148 1.33 1.57 -16.94
C LEU A 148 2.13 1.10 -18.14
N LYS A 149 2.28 -0.23 -18.25
CA LYS A 149 2.82 -0.92 -19.42
C LYS A 149 1.81 -1.91 -19.94
N VAL A 150 1.36 -1.71 -21.14
CA VAL A 150 0.50 -2.65 -21.87
C VAL A 150 1.39 -3.65 -22.59
N VAL A 151 1.14 -4.90 -22.36
CA VAL A 151 1.95 -6.03 -22.87
C VAL A 151 1.06 -7.05 -23.59
N ILE A 152 1.67 -7.89 -24.39
CA ILE A 152 1.00 -9.09 -24.92
C ILE A 152 0.93 -10.16 -23.82
N LYS A 153 -0.03 -11.05 -23.90
CA LYS A 153 -0.30 -12.09 -22.88
C LYS A 153 0.93 -12.90 -22.48
N GLU A 154 1.77 -13.23 -23.42
CA GLU A 154 2.98 -14.04 -23.22
C GLU A 154 4.06 -13.32 -22.39
N SER A 155 3.97 -11.99 -22.26
CA SER A 155 4.94 -11.15 -21.54
C SER A 155 4.52 -10.88 -20.09
N LEU A 156 3.35 -11.34 -19.66
CA LEU A 156 2.91 -11.18 -18.29
C LEU A 156 3.71 -12.09 -17.34
N PRO A 157 4.20 -11.61 -16.20
CA PRO A 157 4.81 -12.45 -15.19
C PRO A 157 3.84 -13.54 -14.76
N GLN A 158 4.25 -14.79 -14.89
CA GLN A 158 3.44 -15.91 -14.38
C GLN A 158 3.51 -15.94 -12.87
N ASP A 159 2.36 -15.83 -12.22
CA ASP A 159 2.28 -15.91 -10.76
C ASP A 159 2.44 -17.36 -10.29
N ASN A 160 3.64 -17.70 -9.83
CA ASN A 160 3.97 -19.01 -9.28
C ASN A 160 3.69 -19.12 -7.78
N THR A 161 3.00 -18.15 -7.16
CA THR A 161 2.73 -18.10 -5.72
C THR A 161 2.07 -19.38 -5.22
N ALA A 162 1.13 -19.94 -5.97
CA ALA A 162 0.47 -21.20 -5.61
C ALA A 162 1.45 -22.39 -5.55
N VAL A 163 2.41 -22.46 -6.46
CA VAL A 163 3.43 -23.51 -6.51
C VAL A 163 4.38 -23.39 -5.32
N VAL A 164 4.82 -22.17 -5.01
CA VAL A 164 5.71 -21.91 -3.86
C VAL A 164 5.01 -22.24 -2.56
N VAL A 165 3.76 -21.84 -2.37
CA VAL A 165 2.97 -22.16 -1.17
C VAL A 165 2.79 -23.67 -1.03
N ALA A 166 2.44 -24.39 -2.10
CA ALA A 166 2.30 -25.84 -2.08
C ALA A 166 3.62 -26.55 -1.71
N ALA A 167 4.75 -26.08 -2.24
CA ALA A 167 6.07 -26.65 -1.92
C ALA A 167 6.45 -26.44 -0.45
N VAL A 168 6.21 -25.24 0.10
CA VAL A 168 6.48 -24.94 1.51
C VAL A 168 5.59 -25.76 2.45
N CYS A 169 4.29 -25.83 2.17
CA CYS A 169 3.36 -26.65 2.96
C CYS A 169 3.73 -28.14 2.91
N GLY A 170 4.10 -28.66 1.75
CA GLY A 170 4.55 -30.04 1.59
C GLY A 170 5.82 -30.36 2.40
N ALA A 171 6.80 -29.44 2.39
CA ALA A 171 8.03 -29.59 3.20
C ALA A 171 7.73 -29.60 4.70
N VAL A 172 6.88 -28.73 5.19
CA VAL A 172 6.49 -28.66 6.61
C VAL A 172 5.77 -29.94 7.04
N ILE A 173 4.82 -30.42 6.25
CA ILE A 173 4.11 -31.68 6.52
C ILE A 173 5.09 -32.87 6.56
N GLY A 174 6.02 -32.93 5.60
CA GLY A 174 7.07 -33.96 5.57
C GLY A 174 7.91 -33.97 6.83
N LEU A 175 8.38 -32.84 7.34
CA LEU A 175 9.14 -32.73 8.56
C LEU A 175 8.35 -33.19 9.80
N ILE A 176 7.06 -32.86 9.87
CA ILE A 176 6.18 -33.29 10.96
C ILE A 176 6.04 -34.82 10.94
N LEU A 177 5.80 -35.43 9.77
CA LEU A 177 5.66 -36.86 9.64
C LEU A 177 6.96 -37.61 10.04
N ILE A 178 8.12 -37.10 9.60
CA ILE A 178 9.41 -37.66 9.99
C ILE A 178 9.61 -37.59 11.52
N SER A 179 9.29 -36.45 12.13
CA SER A 179 9.43 -36.29 13.58
C SER A 179 8.51 -37.23 14.38
N VAL A 180 7.27 -37.43 13.92
CA VAL A 180 6.32 -38.36 14.52
C VAL A 180 6.83 -39.82 14.40
N VAL A 181 7.27 -40.22 13.21
CA VAL A 181 7.79 -41.55 12.97
C VAL A 181 9.04 -41.84 13.84
N THR A 182 9.98 -40.90 13.91
CA THR A 182 11.16 -41.03 14.77
C THR A 182 10.80 -41.14 16.25
N CYS A 183 9.84 -40.33 16.72
CA CYS A 183 9.33 -40.39 18.08
C CYS A 183 8.69 -41.75 18.40
N LEU A 184 7.90 -42.31 17.48
CA LEU A 184 7.30 -43.65 17.62
C LEU A 184 8.34 -44.77 17.64
N ILE A 185 9.38 -44.69 16.82
CA ILE A 185 10.49 -45.66 16.80
C ILE A 185 11.26 -45.63 18.14
N ILE A 186 11.59 -44.42 18.63
CA ILE A 186 12.29 -44.27 19.91
C ILE A 186 11.43 -44.82 21.05
N LYS A 187 10.13 -44.50 21.07
CA LYS A 187 9.21 -45.03 22.09
C LYS A 187 9.12 -46.57 22.06
N ARG A 188 9.06 -47.18 20.87
CA ARG A 188 9.09 -48.63 20.71
C ARG A 188 10.39 -49.24 21.22
N HIS A 189 11.52 -48.59 20.93
CA HIS A 189 12.82 -49.08 21.38
C HIS A 189 12.95 -49.04 22.92
N GLN A 190 12.42 -47.99 23.56
CA GLN A 190 12.42 -47.88 25.02
C GLN A 190 11.56 -48.96 25.70
N THR A 191 10.35 -49.28 25.15
CA THR A 191 9.51 -50.36 25.67
C THR A 191 10.12 -51.74 25.50
N THR A 192 10.95 -51.97 24.48
CA THR A 192 11.65 -53.27 24.31
C THR A 192 12.75 -53.45 25.35
N HIS A 193 13.47 -52.39 25.72
CA HIS A 193 14.49 -52.43 26.76
C HIS A 193 13.93 -52.61 28.20
N GLU A 194 12.72 -52.18 28.45
CA GLU A 194 12.06 -52.34 29.75
C GLU A 194 11.61 -53.77 30.02
N TYR A 195 11.38 -54.59 28.96
CA TYR A 195 10.99 -55.99 29.07
C TYR A 195 12.19 -56.95 29.34
N GLU A 196 13.42 -56.55 29.05
CA GLU A 196 14.62 -57.36 29.29
C GLU A 196 15.23 -57.20 30.70
N GLY A 197 14.67 -56.29 31.52
CA GLY A 197 15.21 -55.90 32.83
C GLY A 197 14.53 -56.50 34.06
N VAL A 198 13.68 -57.55 33.92
CA VAL A 198 13.10 -58.20 35.09
C VAL A 198 13.94 -59.43 35.45
N PRO A 199 14.81 -59.34 36.45
CA PRO A 199 15.46 -60.53 36.96
C PRO A 199 14.46 -61.39 37.75
N CYS A 200 14.26 -62.62 37.32
CA CYS A 200 13.63 -63.67 38.10
C CYS A 200 14.41 -63.87 39.41
N LEU A 201 13.96 -63.29 40.50
CA LEU A 201 14.35 -63.71 41.80
C LEU A 201 13.41 -64.82 42.24
N LEU A 202 13.91 -66.00 42.03
CA LEU A 202 13.38 -67.26 42.48
C LEU A 202 13.43 -67.44 43.99
N PHE A 203 12.36 -67.99 44.40
CA PHE A 203 12.22 -68.86 45.59
C PHE A 203 13.44 -69.62 45.98
N SER A 204 13.72 -69.63 47.28
CA SER A 204 14.30 -70.82 48.00
C SER A 204 13.86 -70.84 49.45
N VAL A 205 13.05 -71.84 49.79
CA VAL A 205 12.82 -72.56 51.06
C VAL A 205 12.33 -71.78 52.25
#